data_4f752d0db9894ecf38952521c6489f60
#
_entry.id   4f752d0db9894ecf38952521c6489f60
#
_cell.length_a   1.000
_cell.length_b   1.000
_cell.length_c   1.000
_cell.angle_alpha   90.00
_cell.angle_beta   90.00
_cell.angle_gamma   90.00
#
_symmetry.space_group_name_H-M   'P 1'
#
loop_
_entity.id
_entity.type
_entity.pdbx_description
1 polymer ?
#
loop_
_entity_poly.entity_id
_entity_poly.type
_entity_poly.pdbx_seq_one_letter_code
_entity_poly.pdbx_strand_id
1 'polypeptide(L)'
;HDLQKIEIINKNVSSLIFENIEVKCDLVISGADYHHTEGLLPKEFRQYSENYWKNRVFAPSSLLFYVGFNKKINNVEHHNLFFDTDFDKHADEIYEEPKWPTDPLFYANFTSKTNDKTAPSNCENGFFLIPIATDLEDSIETREKYFNIIIEKLEKFTKQKLKDSIIYKKSFCVSDFKKEYNSYGGNAYGLANTLFQTAFLRPNIKSKLVQNLYFCGQLTVPGPGVPPAIVSGELVANLINK
;
A
#
# COMPACT_ATOMS: atom_id res chain seq x y z
N HIS A 1 -11.29 15.92 5.37
CA HIS A 1 -11.64 15.80 6.78
C HIS A 1 -11.56 14.33 7.17
N ASP A 2 -10.96 14.03 8.31
CA ASP A 2 -10.85 12.67 8.82
C ASP A 2 -12.18 12.24 9.45
N LEU A 3 -12.67 11.06 9.00
CA LEU A 3 -13.85 10.45 9.58
C LEU A 3 -13.49 9.87 10.96
N GLN A 4 -14.23 10.28 11.98
CA GLN A 4 -13.98 9.88 13.37
C GLN A 4 -14.91 8.77 13.86
N LYS A 5 -16.15 8.70 13.32
CA LYS A 5 -17.14 7.73 13.75
C LYS A 5 -18.22 7.51 12.68
N ILE A 6 -18.73 6.30 12.61
CA ILE A 6 -19.91 5.93 11.83
C ILE A 6 -21.06 5.67 12.80
N GLU A 7 -22.13 6.46 12.70
CA GLU A 7 -23.33 6.31 13.53
C GLU A 7 -24.28 5.27 12.95
N ILE A 8 -24.76 4.36 13.82
CA ILE A 8 -25.67 3.28 13.44
C ILE A 8 -26.99 3.43 14.16
N ILE A 9 -28.10 3.44 13.43
CA ILE A 9 -29.48 3.40 13.94
C ILE A 9 -30.20 2.23 13.25
N ASN A 10 -30.79 1.34 14.03
CA ASN A 10 -31.56 0.20 13.52
C ASN A 10 -30.80 -0.64 12.47
N LYS A 11 -29.51 -0.93 12.73
CA LYS A 11 -28.61 -1.66 11.83
C LYS A 11 -28.33 -0.99 10.47
N ASN A 12 -28.55 0.31 10.39
CA ASN A 12 -28.19 1.12 9.22
C ASN A 12 -27.25 2.24 9.64
N VAL A 13 -26.29 2.59 8.78
CA VAL A 13 -25.56 3.84 8.92
C VAL A 13 -26.59 4.97 8.78
N SER A 14 -26.57 5.88 9.73
CA SER A 14 -27.43 7.08 9.73
C SER A 14 -26.63 8.33 9.37
N SER A 15 -25.39 8.42 9.85
CA SER A 15 -24.51 9.55 9.57
C SER A 15 -23.03 9.19 9.73
N LEU A 16 -22.19 10.02 9.15
CA LEU A 16 -20.74 10.03 9.25
C LEU A 16 -20.31 11.26 10.05
N ILE A 17 -19.54 11.05 11.11
CA ILE A 17 -19.10 12.11 12.02
C ILE A 17 -17.63 12.45 11.71
N PHE A 18 -17.40 13.69 11.33
CA PHE A 18 -16.11 14.34 11.20
C PHE A 18 -15.90 15.29 12.38
N GLU A 19 -14.74 15.93 12.51
CA GLU A 19 -14.41 16.79 13.65
C GLU A 19 -15.50 17.84 14.01
N ASN A 20 -16.05 18.51 13.01
CA ASN A 20 -17.06 19.56 13.19
C ASN A 20 -18.25 19.42 12.22
N ILE A 21 -18.40 18.27 11.59
CA ILE A 21 -19.42 18.06 10.55
C ILE A 21 -20.06 16.69 10.76
N GLU A 22 -21.38 16.67 10.74
CA GLU A 22 -22.18 15.45 10.61
C GLU A 22 -22.77 15.39 9.20
N VAL A 23 -22.55 14.29 8.50
CA VAL A 23 -23.10 14.04 7.15
C VAL A 23 -24.08 12.89 7.24
N LYS A 24 -25.37 13.17 7.05
CA LYS A 24 -26.41 12.13 6.92
C LYS A 24 -26.27 11.42 5.58
N CYS A 25 -26.47 10.12 5.57
CA CYS A 25 -26.34 9.31 4.37
C CYS A 25 -27.29 8.11 4.39
N ASP A 26 -27.75 7.71 3.20
CA ASP A 26 -28.63 6.56 3.00
C ASP A 26 -27.81 5.27 2.79
N LEU A 27 -26.56 5.42 2.35
CA LEU A 27 -25.66 4.32 2.01
C LEU A 27 -24.20 4.77 2.16
N VAL A 28 -23.34 3.86 2.60
CA VAL A 28 -21.90 4.10 2.71
C VAL A 28 -21.14 3.03 1.94
N ILE A 29 -20.19 3.47 1.11
CA ILE A 29 -19.18 2.63 0.46
C ILE A 29 -17.81 3.07 0.99
N SER A 30 -17.17 2.22 1.77
CA SER A 30 -15.83 2.49 2.27
C SER A 30 -14.77 1.96 1.30
N GLY A 31 -13.92 2.86 0.81
CA GLY A 31 -12.68 2.53 0.09
C GLY A 31 -11.43 2.67 0.96
N ALA A 32 -11.60 3.02 2.26
CA ALA A 32 -10.51 3.05 3.22
C ALA A 32 -10.12 1.63 3.67
N ASP A 33 -9.03 1.52 4.44
CA ASP A 33 -8.63 0.24 5.03
C ASP A 33 -9.81 -0.39 5.79
N TYR A 34 -10.03 -1.69 5.57
CA TYR A 34 -11.19 -2.40 6.10
C TYR A 34 -11.21 -2.45 7.62
N HIS A 35 -10.04 -2.78 8.24
CA HIS A 35 -9.89 -2.80 9.68
C HIS A 35 -10.13 -1.40 10.28
N HIS A 36 -9.56 -0.37 9.66
CA HIS A 36 -9.78 1.01 10.08
C HIS A 36 -11.28 1.38 10.03
N THR A 37 -11.96 1.08 8.91
CA THR A 37 -13.39 1.37 8.77
C THR A 37 -14.23 0.66 9.85
N GLU A 38 -13.93 -0.61 10.13
CA GLU A 38 -14.60 -1.32 11.23
C GLU A 38 -14.26 -0.71 12.60
N GLY A 39 -13.05 -0.16 12.76
CA GLY A 39 -12.64 0.57 13.95
C GLY A 39 -13.54 1.79 14.26
N LEU A 40 -14.11 2.41 13.22
CA LEU A 40 -15.05 3.56 13.34
C LEU A 40 -16.47 3.15 13.71
N LEU A 41 -16.81 1.85 13.70
CA LEU A 41 -18.11 1.31 14.11
C LEU A 41 -18.13 0.99 15.60
N PRO A 42 -19.32 1.05 16.25
CA PRO A 42 -19.52 0.41 17.55
C PRO A 42 -19.12 -1.07 17.51
N LYS A 43 -18.56 -1.59 18.60
CA LYS A 43 -17.96 -2.95 18.61
C LYS A 43 -18.92 -4.05 18.16
N GLU A 44 -20.19 -3.96 18.51
CA GLU A 44 -21.26 -4.91 18.18
C GLU A 44 -21.57 -4.98 16.67
N PHE A 45 -21.13 -4.00 15.89
CA PHE A 45 -21.32 -3.94 14.43
C PHE A 45 -20.04 -4.28 13.63
N ARG A 46 -18.96 -4.64 14.32
CA ARG A 46 -17.72 -5.11 13.68
C ARG A 46 -17.83 -6.60 13.37
N GLN A 47 -17.68 -6.98 12.13
CA GLN A 47 -17.84 -8.39 11.73
C GLN A 47 -16.54 -9.21 11.85
N TYR A 48 -15.40 -8.55 11.91
CA TYR A 48 -14.09 -9.19 12.09
C TYR A 48 -13.42 -8.71 13.38
N SER A 49 -12.97 -9.69 14.20
CA SER A 49 -12.30 -9.40 15.46
C SER A 49 -10.85 -8.97 15.24
N GLU A 50 -10.23 -8.34 16.25
CA GLU A 50 -8.79 -8.06 16.25
C GLU A 50 -7.96 -9.34 16.05
N ASN A 51 -8.41 -10.48 16.64
CA ASN A 51 -7.76 -11.76 16.46
C ASN A 51 -7.87 -12.27 15.02
N TYR A 52 -8.95 -11.97 14.31
CA TYR A 52 -9.05 -12.29 12.88
C TYR A 52 -7.97 -11.57 12.10
N TRP A 53 -7.84 -10.25 12.27
CA TRP A 53 -6.85 -9.44 11.54
C TRP A 53 -5.42 -9.85 11.88
N LYS A 54 -5.14 -10.13 13.17
CA LYS A 54 -3.82 -10.55 13.67
C LYS A 54 -3.33 -11.87 13.07
N ASN A 55 -4.26 -12.76 12.69
CA ASN A 55 -3.96 -14.06 12.09
C ASN A 55 -4.03 -14.04 10.54
N ARG A 56 -4.11 -12.87 9.91
CA ARG A 56 -4.07 -12.75 8.46
C ARG A 56 -2.64 -12.60 7.96
N VAL A 57 -2.37 -13.21 6.81
CA VAL A 57 -1.12 -12.99 6.08
C VAL A 57 -1.34 -11.80 5.15
N PHE A 58 -0.60 -10.75 5.37
CA PHE A 58 -0.64 -9.57 4.51
C PHE A 58 0.34 -9.71 3.35
N ALA A 59 -0.01 -9.13 2.21
CA ALA A 59 0.93 -8.88 1.13
C ALA A 59 1.98 -7.85 1.60
N PRO A 60 3.11 -7.72 0.92
CA PRO A 60 4.18 -6.85 1.40
C PRO A 60 3.75 -5.42 1.66
N SER A 61 4.40 -4.78 2.61
CA SER A 61 4.56 -3.33 2.63
C SER A 61 5.66 -2.93 1.65
N SER A 62 5.98 -1.65 1.59
CA SER A 62 7.00 -1.14 0.68
C SER A 62 7.82 -0.04 1.32
N LEU A 63 9.13 -0.05 1.08
CA LEU A 63 9.95 1.13 1.22
C LEU A 63 10.11 1.77 -0.16
N LEU A 64 9.58 2.98 -0.31
CA LEU A 64 9.56 3.72 -1.55
C LEU A 64 10.51 4.91 -1.49
N PHE A 65 11.16 5.22 -2.63
CA PHE A 65 11.90 6.46 -2.82
C PHE A 65 11.49 7.13 -4.13
N TYR A 66 11.27 8.44 -4.04
CA TYR A 66 11.07 9.34 -5.17
C TYR A 66 12.32 10.21 -5.28
N VAL A 67 13.02 10.13 -6.40
CA VAL A 67 14.33 10.75 -6.56
C VAL A 67 14.39 11.55 -7.85
N GLY A 68 14.91 12.78 -7.75
CA GLY A 68 15.24 13.61 -8.92
C GLY A 68 16.77 13.66 -9.10
N PHE A 69 17.22 13.43 -10.33
CA PHE A 69 18.62 13.52 -10.72
C PHE A 69 18.81 14.65 -11.72
N ASN A 70 19.86 15.48 -11.55
CA ASN A 70 20.21 16.56 -12.46
C ASN A 70 21.01 16.10 -13.69
N LYS A 71 20.90 14.82 -14.04
CA LYS A 71 21.54 14.23 -15.23
C LYS A 71 20.72 13.05 -15.74
N LYS A 72 20.94 12.65 -17.00
CA LYS A 72 20.40 11.43 -17.55
C LYS A 72 21.17 10.18 -17.05
N ILE A 73 20.43 9.11 -16.78
CA ILE A 73 20.98 7.83 -16.33
C ILE A 73 21.03 6.89 -17.54
N ASN A 74 22.20 6.37 -17.89
CA ASN A 74 22.36 5.45 -18.99
C ASN A 74 22.15 3.99 -18.52
N ASN A 75 21.95 3.09 -19.47
CA ASN A 75 21.82 1.65 -19.24
C ASN A 75 20.65 1.26 -18.32
N VAL A 76 19.61 2.10 -18.24
CA VAL A 76 18.34 1.79 -17.58
C VAL A 76 17.19 2.03 -18.53
N GLU A 77 16.14 1.23 -18.38
CA GLU A 77 14.89 1.35 -19.10
C GLU A 77 13.84 2.05 -18.25
N HIS A 78 12.63 2.25 -18.78
CA HIS A 78 11.50 2.76 -18.02
C HIS A 78 11.23 1.89 -16.78
N HIS A 79 11.23 0.57 -16.94
CA HIS A 79 11.03 -0.40 -15.86
C HIS A 79 12.29 -1.28 -15.72
N ASN A 80 12.80 -1.43 -14.51
CA ASN A 80 13.97 -2.26 -14.22
C ASN A 80 13.70 -3.07 -12.95
N LEU A 81 14.07 -4.34 -12.98
CA LEU A 81 14.04 -5.24 -11.84
C LEU A 81 15.46 -5.63 -11.46
N PHE A 82 15.84 -5.36 -10.23
CA PHE A 82 17.15 -5.75 -9.69
C PHE A 82 16.99 -7.02 -8.86
N PHE A 83 17.21 -8.17 -9.52
CA PHE A 83 17.19 -9.51 -8.93
C PHE A 83 18.61 -10.07 -8.87
N ASP A 84 19.50 -9.32 -8.24
CA ASP A 84 20.93 -9.62 -8.14
C ASP A 84 21.31 -10.40 -6.88
N THR A 85 20.30 -10.79 -6.08
CA THR A 85 20.47 -11.56 -4.84
C THR A 85 19.43 -12.68 -4.75
N ASP A 86 19.51 -13.49 -3.69
CA ASP A 86 18.61 -14.61 -3.46
C ASP A 86 17.17 -14.15 -3.25
N PHE A 87 16.28 -14.53 -4.19
CA PHE A 87 14.87 -14.18 -4.15
C PHE A 87 14.12 -14.88 -3.00
N ASP A 88 14.40 -16.18 -2.79
CA ASP A 88 13.70 -16.98 -1.77
C ASP A 88 14.02 -16.43 -0.38
N LYS A 89 15.29 -16.09 -0.13
CA LYS A 89 15.69 -15.45 1.12
C LYS A 89 14.94 -14.13 1.37
N HIS A 90 14.80 -13.28 0.34
CA HIS A 90 14.06 -12.02 0.51
C HIS A 90 12.56 -12.29 0.75
N ALA A 91 11.97 -13.28 0.10
CA ALA A 91 10.59 -13.68 0.33
C ALA A 91 10.39 -14.21 1.77
N ASP A 92 11.30 -15.05 2.28
CA ASP A 92 11.27 -15.53 3.65
C ASP A 92 11.36 -14.39 4.68
N GLU A 93 12.18 -13.37 4.41
CA GLU A 93 12.31 -12.16 5.25
C GLU A 93 11.04 -11.28 5.24
N ILE A 94 10.13 -11.50 4.29
CA ILE A 94 8.81 -10.83 4.24
C ILE A 94 7.73 -11.67 4.95
N TYR A 95 7.69 -12.99 4.70
CA TYR A 95 6.53 -13.83 5.05
C TYR A 95 6.77 -14.79 6.20
N GLU A 96 7.96 -15.40 6.30
CA GLU A 96 8.26 -16.44 7.30
C GLU A 96 8.97 -15.88 8.52
N GLU A 97 9.95 -15.01 8.31
CA GLU A 97 10.73 -14.33 9.35
C GLU A 97 10.69 -12.81 9.15
N PRO A 98 9.55 -12.15 9.40
CA PRO A 98 9.38 -10.73 9.11
C PRO A 98 10.50 -9.86 9.71
N LYS A 99 11.34 -9.32 8.83
CA LYS A 99 12.45 -8.42 9.17
C LYS A 99 12.84 -7.55 7.98
N TRP A 100 13.68 -6.56 8.24
CA TRP A 100 14.29 -5.78 7.18
C TRP A 100 15.17 -6.67 6.29
N PRO A 101 15.03 -6.62 4.94
CA PRO A 101 15.77 -7.51 4.04
C PRO A 101 17.28 -7.31 4.17
N THR A 102 18.01 -8.42 4.32
CA THR A 102 19.46 -8.41 4.48
C THR A 102 20.17 -7.85 3.25
N ASP A 103 19.69 -8.24 2.06
CA ASP A 103 20.18 -7.77 0.75
C ASP A 103 18.96 -7.56 -0.16
N PRO A 104 18.45 -6.32 -0.26
CA PRO A 104 17.16 -6.08 -0.88
C PRO A 104 17.19 -6.27 -2.40
N LEU A 105 16.20 -7.00 -2.91
CA LEU A 105 15.73 -6.89 -4.28
C LEU A 105 14.86 -5.65 -4.41
N PHE A 106 14.91 -4.99 -5.55
CA PHE A 106 14.09 -3.79 -5.75
C PHE A 106 13.68 -3.59 -7.21
N TYR A 107 12.61 -2.84 -7.36
CA TYR A 107 12.14 -2.31 -8.62
C TYR A 107 12.57 -0.86 -8.76
N ALA A 108 12.99 -0.46 -9.96
CA ALA A 108 13.28 0.91 -10.32
C ALA A 108 12.50 1.35 -11.55
N ASN A 109 11.88 2.51 -11.48
CA ASN A 109 11.12 3.12 -12.58
C ASN A 109 11.72 4.49 -12.93
N PHE A 110 11.89 4.72 -14.22
CA PHE A 110 12.35 5.99 -14.79
C PHE A 110 11.37 6.45 -15.88
N THR A 111 10.26 7.08 -15.48
CA THR A 111 9.22 7.50 -16.42
C THR A 111 9.72 8.50 -17.47
N SER A 112 10.77 9.28 -17.14
CA SER A 112 11.43 10.21 -18.06
C SER A 112 12.22 9.54 -19.21
N LYS A 113 12.31 8.20 -19.21
CA LYS A 113 12.85 7.44 -20.36
C LYS A 113 11.89 7.38 -21.55
N THR A 114 10.60 7.44 -21.28
CA THR A 114 9.54 7.31 -22.31
C THR A 114 8.64 8.53 -22.41
N ASN A 115 8.75 9.47 -21.46
CA ASN A 115 7.95 10.69 -21.45
C ASN A 115 8.77 11.89 -20.96
N ASP A 116 9.21 12.73 -21.89
CA ASP A 116 10.05 13.88 -21.64
C ASP A 116 9.39 14.96 -20.74
N LYS A 117 8.06 14.87 -20.54
CA LYS A 117 7.32 15.83 -19.70
C LYS A 117 7.39 15.49 -18.21
N THR A 118 7.95 14.35 -17.82
CA THR A 118 7.99 13.89 -16.43
C THR A 118 9.23 14.33 -15.65
N ALA A 119 10.22 14.94 -16.33
CA ALA A 119 11.39 15.53 -15.72
C ALA A 119 11.82 16.78 -16.52
N PRO A 120 12.52 17.74 -15.89
CA PRO A 120 13.14 18.85 -16.62
C PRO A 120 14.16 18.35 -17.66
N SER A 121 14.46 19.20 -18.65
CA SER A 121 15.49 18.88 -19.66
C SER A 121 16.80 18.47 -19.01
N ASN A 122 17.41 17.40 -19.53
CA ASN A 122 18.65 16.79 -19.03
C ASN A 122 18.58 16.20 -17.59
N CYS A 123 17.39 16.19 -16.97
CA CYS A 123 17.15 15.54 -15.69
C CYS A 123 16.53 14.14 -15.88
N GLU A 124 16.58 13.34 -14.81
CA GLU A 124 15.91 12.05 -14.74
C GLU A 124 15.08 11.99 -13.44
N ASN A 125 13.89 11.38 -13.49
CA ASN A 125 13.18 11.01 -12.28
C ASN A 125 13.37 9.52 -12.02
N GLY A 126 13.48 9.13 -10.76
CA GLY A 126 13.57 7.73 -10.33
C GLY A 126 12.54 7.45 -9.25
N PHE A 127 11.84 6.35 -9.40
CA PHE A 127 11.02 5.76 -8.36
C PHE A 127 11.60 4.39 -8.02
N PHE A 128 11.86 4.14 -6.76
CA PHE A 128 12.40 2.88 -6.27
C PHE A 128 11.46 2.25 -5.28
N LEU A 129 11.29 0.93 -5.36
CA LEU A 129 10.45 0.15 -4.47
C LEU A 129 11.19 -1.09 -3.99
N ILE A 130 11.35 -1.20 -2.67
CA ILE A 130 11.77 -2.42 -1.99
C ILE A 130 10.52 -3.02 -1.33
N PRO A 131 10.10 -4.26 -1.68
CA PRO A 131 9.08 -4.97 -0.91
C PRO A 131 9.65 -5.36 0.45
N ILE A 132 8.88 -5.12 1.50
CA ILE A 132 9.26 -5.39 2.90
C ILE A 132 8.11 -5.99 3.67
N ALA A 133 8.36 -6.60 4.82
CA ALA A 133 7.30 -7.08 5.70
C ALA A 133 6.44 -5.92 6.23
N THR A 134 5.21 -6.22 6.60
CA THR A 134 4.34 -5.30 7.36
C THR A 134 4.82 -5.17 8.80
N ASP A 135 4.36 -4.14 9.50
CA ASP A 135 4.63 -3.86 10.91
C ASP A 135 6.10 -3.65 11.30
N LEU A 136 7.01 -3.54 10.34
CA LEU A 136 8.38 -3.17 10.65
C LEU A 136 8.45 -1.75 11.21
N GLU A 137 9.29 -1.58 12.23
CA GLU A 137 9.67 -0.24 12.67
C GLU A 137 10.58 0.39 11.62
N ASP A 138 10.20 1.57 11.14
CA ASP A 138 11.02 2.34 10.22
C ASP A 138 11.55 3.62 10.89
N SER A 139 12.82 3.88 10.70
CA SER A 139 13.47 5.12 11.13
C SER A 139 14.10 5.83 9.93
N ILE A 140 14.43 7.10 10.11
CA ILE A 140 15.16 7.87 9.10
C ILE A 140 16.48 7.18 8.77
N GLU A 141 17.21 6.68 9.76
CA GLU A 141 18.49 5.99 9.61
C GLU A 141 18.33 4.71 8.79
N THR A 142 17.27 3.93 9.06
CA THR A 142 16.97 2.72 8.29
C THR A 142 16.65 3.05 6.84
N ARG A 143 15.82 4.06 6.59
CA ARG A 143 15.51 4.51 5.22
C ARG A 143 16.76 4.97 4.48
N GLU A 144 17.64 5.74 5.13
CA GLU A 144 18.91 6.19 4.56
C GLU A 144 19.86 5.03 4.24
N LYS A 145 19.95 4.04 5.12
CA LYS A 145 20.72 2.82 4.88
C LYS A 145 20.27 2.14 3.58
N TYR A 146 18.97 1.89 3.43
CA TYR A 146 18.43 1.21 2.23
C TYR A 146 18.53 2.08 0.98
N PHE A 147 18.38 3.40 1.12
CA PHE A 147 18.62 4.32 0.02
C PHE A 147 20.05 4.21 -0.52
N ASN A 148 21.05 4.21 0.38
CA ASN A 148 22.45 4.08 -0.02
C ASN A 148 22.70 2.73 -0.73
N ILE A 149 22.13 1.62 -0.24
CA ILE A 149 22.24 0.30 -0.89
C ILE A 149 21.69 0.36 -2.33
N ILE A 150 20.50 0.94 -2.53
CA ILE A 150 19.91 1.10 -3.88
C ILE A 150 20.83 1.92 -4.79
N ILE A 151 21.30 3.07 -4.32
CA ILE A 151 22.13 3.95 -5.14
C ILE A 151 23.47 3.27 -5.49
N GLU A 152 24.10 2.57 -4.55
CA GLU A 152 25.32 1.81 -4.80
C GLU A 152 25.11 0.70 -5.83
N LYS A 153 24.02 -0.07 -5.74
CA LYS A 153 23.66 -1.10 -6.73
C LYS A 153 23.41 -0.46 -8.11
N LEU A 154 22.69 0.67 -8.15
CA LEU A 154 22.42 1.39 -9.38
C LEU A 154 23.71 1.97 -10.02
N GLU A 155 24.60 2.56 -9.22
CA GLU A 155 25.90 3.07 -9.69
C GLU A 155 26.75 1.94 -10.28
N LYS A 156 26.82 0.81 -9.59
CA LYS A 156 27.53 -0.39 -10.05
C LYS A 156 26.99 -0.90 -11.40
N PHE A 157 25.65 -0.97 -11.51
CA PHE A 157 24.97 -1.43 -12.72
C PHE A 157 25.17 -0.46 -13.90
N THR A 158 24.91 0.83 -13.66
CA THR A 158 24.97 1.86 -14.71
C THR A 158 26.40 2.29 -15.05
N LYS A 159 27.38 1.97 -14.20
CA LYS A 159 28.77 2.46 -14.25
C LYS A 159 28.87 4.00 -14.22
N GLN A 160 27.92 4.64 -13.55
CA GLN A 160 27.85 6.09 -13.39
C GLN A 160 27.83 6.47 -11.91
N LYS A 161 28.49 7.58 -11.55
CA LYS A 161 28.34 8.20 -10.24
C LYS A 161 27.02 8.97 -10.23
N LEU A 162 26.10 8.60 -9.35
CA LEU A 162 24.73 9.16 -9.28
C LEU A 162 24.49 9.95 -8.00
N LYS A 163 25.15 9.62 -6.92
CA LYS A 163 24.92 10.19 -5.59
C LYS A 163 24.99 11.75 -5.62
N ASP A 164 26.01 12.30 -6.29
CA ASP A 164 26.21 13.76 -6.38
C ASP A 164 25.22 14.44 -7.34
N SER A 165 24.47 13.68 -8.13
CA SER A 165 23.47 14.22 -9.06
C SER A 165 22.07 14.26 -8.47
N ILE A 166 21.87 13.80 -7.23
CA ILE A 166 20.57 13.79 -6.57
C ILE A 166 20.23 15.21 -6.10
N ILE A 167 19.16 15.76 -6.65
CA ILE A 167 18.63 17.09 -6.31
C ILE A 167 17.31 17.05 -5.53
N TYR A 168 16.67 15.90 -5.48
CA TYR A 168 15.43 15.67 -4.74
C TYR A 168 15.40 14.24 -4.23
N LYS A 169 14.95 14.06 -3.00
CA LYS A 169 14.67 12.74 -2.42
C LYS A 169 13.51 12.83 -1.44
N LYS A 170 12.55 11.92 -1.58
CA LYS A 170 11.49 11.67 -0.61
C LYS A 170 11.33 10.18 -0.43
N SER A 171 11.18 9.72 0.81
CA SER A 171 10.84 8.33 1.13
C SER A 171 9.39 8.21 1.59
N PHE A 172 8.84 6.99 1.49
CA PHE A 172 7.53 6.61 2.02
C PHE A 172 7.62 5.15 2.46
N CYS A 173 7.16 4.83 3.68
CA CYS A 173 7.35 3.52 4.28
C CYS A 173 6.20 3.13 5.21
N VAL A 174 6.36 2.09 6.01
CA VAL A 174 5.35 1.50 6.92
C VAL A 174 4.64 2.55 7.77
N SER A 175 5.38 3.44 8.43
CA SER A 175 4.79 4.50 9.27
C SER A 175 3.95 5.49 8.47
N ASP A 176 4.37 5.79 7.22
CA ASP A 176 3.61 6.67 6.34
C ASP A 176 2.32 6.00 5.85
N PHE A 177 2.36 4.69 5.50
CA PHE A 177 1.14 3.94 5.17
C PHE A 177 0.15 3.90 6.33
N LYS A 178 0.64 3.71 7.57
CA LYS A 178 -0.20 3.78 8.77
C LYS A 178 -0.82 5.16 8.96
N LYS A 179 -0.03 6.22 8.79
CA LYS A 179 -0.45 7.60 9.03
C LYS A 179 -1.37 8.15 7.96
N GLU A 180 -1.02 7.98 6.67
CA GLU A 180 -1.72 8.65 5.56
C GLU A 180 -2.94 7.83 5.07
N TYR A 181 -2.92 6.49 5.24
CA TYR A 181 -3.97 5.60 4.75
C TYR A 181 -4.67 4.80 5.85
N ASN A 182 -4.30 4.99 7.13
CA ASN A 182 -4.77 4.18 8.25
C ASN A 182 -4.61 2.67 8.01
N SER A 183 -3.58 2.30 7.25
CA SER A 183 -3.38 0.95 6.75
C SER A 183 -2.97 0.00 7.89
N TYR A 184 -3.71 -1.09 8.06
CA TYR A 184 -3.39 -2.09 9.09
C TYR A 184 -2.00 -2.68 8.87
N GLY A 185 -1.15 -2.62 9.91
CA GLY A 185 0.24 -3.06 9.82
C GLY A 185 1.09 -2.27 8.81
N GLY A 186 0.59 -1.16 8.27
CA GLY A 186 1.26 -0.42 7.20
C GLY A 186 1.36 -1.21 5.90
N ASN A 187 0.41 -2.12 5.63
CA ASN A 187 0.38 -2.87 4.37
C ASN A 187 0.16 -1.94 3.17
N ALA A 188 0.81 -2.27 2.04
CA ALA A 188 0.65 -1.51 0.79
C ALA A 188 -0.34 -2.15 -0.19
N TYR A 189 -0.58 -3.47 -0.08
CA TYR A 189 -1.34 -4.24 -1.08
C TYR A 189 -2.53 -5.02 -0.50
N GLY A 190 -2.77 -4.98 0.80
CA GLY A 190 -3.84 -5.73 1.46
C GLY A 190 -3.46 -7.18 1.81
N LEU A 191 -4.42 -8.08 1.83
CA LEU A 191 -4.19 -9.48 2.19
C LEU A 191 -3.47 -10.24 1.06
N ALA A 192 -2.51 -11.09 1.44
CA ALA A 192 -1.86 -12.00 0.50
C ALA A 192 -2.85 -13.02 -0.10
N ASN A 193 -2.58 -13.48 -1.32
CA ASN A 193 -3.36 -14.50 -2.00
C ASN A 193 -2.93 -15.90 -1.57
N THR A 194 -3.12 -16.22 -0.30
CA THR A 194 -2.96 -17.60 0.19
C THR A 194 -4.22 -18.42 -0.08
N LEU A 195 -4.12 -19.75 -0.03
CA LEU A 195 -5.25 -20.66 -0.28
C LEU A 195 -6.49 -20.31 0.58
N PHE A 196 -6.29 -19.89 1.82
CA PHE A 196 -7.35 -19.55 2.77
C PHE A 196 -7.70 -18.05 2.81
N GLN A 197 -7.18 -17.27 1.89
CA GLN A 197 -7.42 -15.82 1.79
C GLN A 197 -7.77 -15.35 0.38
N THR A 198 -8.34 -16.23 -0.44
CA THR A 198 -8.76 -15.94 -1.81
C THR A 198 -10.26 -16.07 -1.99
N ALA A 199 -10.79 -15.51 -3.06
CA ALA A 199 -12.20 -15.57 -3.45
C ALA A 199 -13.15 -15.25 -2.27
N PHE A 200 -14.11 -16.12 -1.99
CA PHE A 200 -15.12 -15.94 -0.92
C PHE A 200 -14.57 -16.01 0.52
N LEU A 201 -13.31 -16.38 0.69
CA LEU A 201 -12.63 -16.39 1.99
C LEU A 201 -12.05 -15.01 2.38
N ARG A 202 -12.06 -14.05 1.45
CA ARG A 202 -11.70 -12.65 1.74
C ARG A 202 -12.82 -11.93 2.50
N PRO A 203 -12.51 -10.80 3.16
CA PRO A 203 -13.53 -9.95 3.77
C PRO A 203 -14.65 -9.59 2.79
N ASN A 204 -15.88 -9.62 3.28
CA ASN A 204 -17.07 -9.42 2.44
C ASN A 204 -17.18 -7.97 1.95
N ILE A 205 -17.61 -7.78 0.71
CA ILE A 205 -17.91 -6.46 0.13
C ILE A 205 -19.17 -5.80 0.69
N LYS A 206 -20.05 -6.56 1.35
CA LYS A 206 -21.22 -6.04 2.07
C LYS A 206 -21.11 -6.43 3.54
N SER A 207 -21.35 -5.48 4.44
CA SER A 207 -21.44 -5.78 5.87
C SER A 207 -22.56 -6.78 6.13
N LYS A 208 -22.30 -7.76 7.00
CA LYS A 208 -23.31 -8.72 7.48
C LYS A 208 -24.15 -8.16 8.63
N LEU A 209 -23.65 -7.13 9.30
CA LEU A 209 -24.23 -6.56 10.52
C LEU A 209 -24.89 -5.20 10.29
N VAL A 210 -24.45 -4.47 9.26
CA VAL A 210 -24.97 -3.15 8.88
C VAL A 210 -25.48 -3.21 7.44
N GLN A 211 -26.77 -2.91 7.24
CA GLN A 211 -27.49 -3.22 5.99
C GLN A 211 -27.04 -2.39 4.79
N ASN A 212 -26.68 -1.12 5.02
CA ASN A 212 -26.32 -0.13 4.00
C ASN A 212 -24.82 0.24 4.02
N LEU A 213 -23.95 -0.65 4.56
CA LEU A 213 -22.49 -0.47 4.56
C LEU A 213 -21.83 -1.47 3.63
N TYR A 214 -21.01 -0.96 2.73
CA TYR A 214 -20.25 -1.72 1.75
C TYR A 214 -18.77 -1.36 1.81
N PHE A 215 -17.93 -2.28 1.33
CA PHE A 215 -16.47 -2.14 1.30
C PHE A 215 -15.95 -2.43 -0.11
N CYS A 216 -15.01 -1.64 -0.58
CA CYS A 216 -14.26 -1.91 -1.80
C CYS A 216 -12.76 -1.74 -1.55
N GLY A 217 -11.94 -2.15 -2.52
CA GLY A 217 -10.49 -2.02 -2.44
C GLY A 217 -9.79 -3.35 -2.19
N GLN A 218 -8.51 -3.25 -1.89
CA GLN A 218 -7.54 -4.37 -1.87
C GLN A 218 -7.76 -5.43 -0.79
N LEU A 219 -8.47 -5.11 0.29
CA LEU A 219 -8.72 -6.04 1.40
C LEU A 219 -9.93 -6.96 1.15
N THR A 220 -10.77 -6.64 0.18
CA THR A 220 -11.94 -7.45 -0.18
C THR A 220 -11.69 -8.28 -1.46
N VAL A 221 -12.74 -8.83 -2.06
CA VAL A 221 -12.68 -9.51 -3.36
C VAL A 221 -12.66 -8.49 -4.51
N PRO A 222 -11.93 -8.74 -5.61
CA PRO A 222 -11.15 -9.96 -5.90
C PRO A 222 -9.78 -10.02 -5.24
N GLY A 223 -9.23 -8.95 -4.67
CA GLY A 223 -7.97 -8.99 -3.95
C GLY A 223 -7.03 -7.82 -4.22
N PRO A 224 -5.72 -8.00 -4.02
CA PRO A 224 -4.73 -6.94 -4.09
C PRO A 224 -4.44 -6.48 -5.52
N GLY A 225 -4.08 -5.22 -5.65
CA GLY A 225 -3.68 -4.59 -6.92
C GLY A 225 -4.70 -3.60 -7.45
N VAL A 226 -4.26 -2.70 -8.35
CA VAL A 226 -5.12 -1.64 -8.89
C VAL A 226 -6.30 -2.18 -9.70
N PRO A 227 -6.12 -3.10 -10.66
CA PRO A 227 -7.27 -3.65 -11.39
C PRO A 227 -8.27 -4.38 -10.49
N PRO A 228 -7.88 -5.27 -9.56
CA PRO A 228 -8.79 -5.88 -8.60
C PRO A 228 -9.52 -4.85 -7.73
N ALA A 229 -8.87 -3.79 -7.28
CA ALA A 229 -9.53 -2.75 -6.49
C ALA A 229 -10.63 -2.04 -7.29
N ILE A 230 -10.42 -1.76 -8.58
CA ILE A 230 -11.44 -1.19 -9.49
C ILE A 230 -12.62 -2.18 -9.64
N VAL A 231 -12.33 -3.45 -9.90
CA VAL A 231 -13.35 -4.51 -10.02
C VAL A 231 -14.17 -4.64 -8.73
N SER A 232 -13.55 -4.48 -7.56
CA SER A 232 -14.29 -4.50 -6.29
C SER A 232 -15.35 -3.41 -6.21
N GLY A 233 -15.04 -2.21 -6.73
CA GLY A 233 -16.00 -1.11 -6.82
C GLY A 233 -17.18 -1.42 -7.76
N GLU A 234 -16.92 -2.04 -8.91
CA GLU A 234 -17.95 -2.51 -9.83
C GLU A 234 -18.85 -3.57 -9.18
N LEU A 235 -18.28 -4.53 -8.45
CA LEU A 235 -19.04 -5.54 -7.71
C LEU A 235 -19.97 -4.91 -6.66
N VAL A 236 -19.50 -3.89 -5.93
CA VAL A 236 -20.33 -3.15 -4.98
C VAL A 236 -21.46 -2.42 -5.70
N ALA A 237 -21.17 -1.70 -6.79
CA ALA A 237 -22.18 -1.00 -7.57
C ALA A 237 -23.27 -1.96 -8.09
N ASN A 238 -22.88 -3.13 -8.59
CA ASN A 238 -23.81 -4.17 -9.04
C ASN A 238 -24.67 -4.77 -7.91
N LEU A 239 -24.17 -4.80 -6.67
CA LEU A 239 -24.95 -5.24 -5.52
C LEU A 239 -25.98 -4.21 -5.05
N ILE A 240 -25.66 -2.93 -5.18
CA ILE A 240 -26.54 -1.84 -4.77
C ILE A 240 -27.70 -1.66 -5.76
N ASN A 241 -27.44 -1.89 -7.05
CA ASN A 241 -28.42 -1.69 -8.13
C ASN A 241 -29.36 -2.91 -8.37
N LYS A 242 -29.23 -3.96 -7.56
CA LYS A 242 -30.15 -5.11 -7.59
C LYS A 242 -31.31 -4.92 -6.64
#